data_63f03e3e0c91be531097ac6be3437257
#
_entry.id   63f03e3e0c91be531097ac6be3437257
#
_cell.length_a   1.000
_cell.length_b   1.000
_cell.length_c   1.000
_cell.angle_alpha   90.00
_cell.angle_beta   90.00
_cell.angle_gamma   90.00
#
_symmetry.space_group_name_H-M   'P 1'
#
loop_
_entity.id
_entity.type
_entity.pdbx_description
1 polymer ?
#
loop_
_entity_poly.entity_id
_entity_poly.type
_entity_poly.pdbx_seq_one_letter_code
_entity_poly.pdbx_strand_id
1 'polypeptide(L)'
;TRRSSDLVFDEASDVLGIDMRKLCFTGDKEQLIRTDNTQIAIYTTSMAMYRFSQKSIGIEPIYVAGHSLGEYAALTAAGAIAFRDGLKLVRARGQYMQEAVEKKGGLMKCIIGLEAENVEDICKKYEQGTGSVNVSNYNSPMQSVISGDSNKVDLVGKECEGLGAKVIELEVKAPFHSPYMQEASEKLMNFMEDYSFSD
;
A
#
# COMPACT_ATOMS: atom_id res chain seq x y z
N THR A 1 1.18 -17.00 29.72
CA THR A 1 1.72 -17.28 28.36
C THR A 1 1.36 -16.13 27.45
N ARG A 2 2.36 -15.41 26.89
CA ARG A 2 2.10 -14.36 25.88
C ARG A 2 1.36 -14.99 24.70
N ARG A 3 0.37 -14.28 24.14
CA ARG A 3 -0.38 -14.72 22.95
C ARG A 3 0.54 -14.72 21.74
N SER A 4 0.33 -15.60 20.78
CA SER A 4 1.16 -15.67 19.55
C SER A 4 1.20 -14.35 18.78
N SER A 5 0.10 -13.58 18.78
CA SER A 5 0.04 -12.24 18.20
C SER A 5 0.97 -11.24 18.90
N ASP A 6 1.14 -11.36 20.23
CA ASP A 6 2.00 -10.46 21.00
C ASP A 6 3.47 -10.63 20.61
N LEU A 7 3.89 -11.86 20.33
CA LEU A 7 5.26 -12.17 19.91
C LEU A 7 5.59 -11.56 18.54
N VAL A 8 4.61 -11.40 17.66
CA VAL A 8 4.83 -10.76 16.34
C VAL A 8 5.18 -9.28 16.49
N PHE A 9 4.49 -8.56 17.37
CA PHE A 9 4.80 -7.16 17.65
C PHE A 9 6.16 -6.99 18.34
N ASP A 10 6.52 -7.90 19.25
CA ASP A 10 7.82 -7.89 19.91
C ASP A 10 8.94 -8.15 18.88
N GLU A 11 8.80 -9.18 18.04
CA GLU A 11 9.74 -9.48 16.96
C GLU A 11 9.89 -8.32 15.96
N ALA A 12 8.78 -7.68 15.59
CA ALA A 12 8.80 -6.51 14.71
C ALA A 12 9.51 -5.32 15.35
N SER A 13 9.31 -5.10 16.67
CA SER A 13 10.00 -4.05 17.42
C SER A 13 11.50 -4.28 17.47
N ASP A 14 11.93 -5.52 17.69
CA ASP A 14 13.35 -5.90 17.73
C ASP A 14 14.03 -5.70 16.36
N VAL A 15 13.33 -6.06 15.26
CA VAL A 15 13.88 -5.92 13.89
C VAL A 15 14.00 -4.46 13.48
N LEU A 16 13.01 -3.65 13.81
CA LEU A 16 12.90 -2.27 13.33
C LEU A 16 13.49 -1.23 14.28
N GLY A 17 13.80 -1.62 15.51
CA GLY A 17 14.30 -0.73 16.56
C GLY A 17 13.27 0.31 17.02
N ILE A 18 11.98 0.03 16.86
CA ILE A 18 10.86 0.91 17.24
C ILE A 18 9.81 0.13 18.02
N ASP A 19 9.09 0.80 18.93
CA ASP A 19 7.99 0.19 19.67
C ASP A 19 6.75 0.06 18.78
N MET A 20 6.60 -1.10 18.13
CA MET A 20 5.48 -1.39 17.23
C MET A 20 4.13 -1.44 17.94
N ARG A 21 4.10 -1.84 19.23
CA ARG A 21 2.86 -1.81 20.01
C ARG A 21 2.40 -0.38 20.26
N LYS A 22 3.33 0.48 20.69
CA LYS A 22 3.04 1.89 20.88
C LYS A 22 2.56 2.53 19.59
N LEU A 23 3.26 2.30 18.48
CA LEU A 23 2.89 2.83 17.17
C LEU A 23 1.46 2.43 16.77
N CYS A 24 1.10 1.14 16.91
CA CYS A 24 -0.17 0.62 16.42
C CYS A 24 -1.36 0.85 17.35
N PHE A 25 -1.16 0.90 18.68
CA PHE A 25 -2.27 0.90 19.63
C PHE A 25 -2.43 2.21 20.40
N THR A 26 -1.37 2.96 20.61
CA THR A 26 -1.39 4.18 21.42
C THR A 26 -0.62 5.34 20.80
N GLY A 27 -0.07 5.14 19.60
CA GLY A 27 0.69 6.16 18.89
C GLY A 27 -0.19 7.30 18.38
N ASP A 28 0.46 8.40 18.06
CA ASP A 28 -0.17 9.56 17.46
C ASP A 28 -0.67 9.20 16.04
N LYS A 29 -1.90 9.64 15.71
CA LYS A 29 -2.48 9.44 14.38
C LYS A 29 -1.57 10.03 13.29
N GLU A 30 -0.96 11.18 13.53
CA GLU A 30 -0.06 11.82 12.56
C GLU A 30 1.18 10.97 12.26
N GLN A 31 1.72 10.27 13.26
CA GLN A 31 2.81 9.33 13.06
C GLN A 31 2.36 8.07 12.29
N LEU A 32 1.17 7.56 12.61
CA LEU A 32 0.66 6.35 11.99
C LEU A 32 0.32 6.53 10.50
N ILE A 33 -0.17 7.71 10.10
CA ILE A 33 -0.53 7.98 8.69
C ILE A 33 0.69 8.25 7.78
N ARG A 34 1.88 8.45 8.32
CA ARG A 34 3.10 8.50 7.51
C ARG A 34 3.29 7.17 6.80
N THR A 35 3.55 7.22 5.49
CA THR A 35 3.65 6.02 4.64
C THR A 35 4.66 5.00 5.17
N ASP A 36 5.80 5.46 5.67
CA ASP A 36 6.84 4.60 6.23
C ASP A 36 6.43 3.89 7.53
N ASN A 37 5.50 4.46 8.31
CA ASN A 37 4.93 3.86 9.51
C ASN A 37 3.68 3.04 9.22
N THR A 38 2.78 3.54 8.37
CA THR A 38 1.55 2.83 7.97
C THR A 38 1.87 1.44 7.43
N GLN A 39 2.87 1.34 6.55
CA GLN A 39 3.17 0.08 5.89
C GLN A 39 3.66 -0.99 6.87
N ILE A 40 4.59 -0.68 7.76
CA ILE A 40 5.06 -1.62 8.79
C ILE A 40 3.98 -1.97 9.80
N ALA A 41 3.08 -1.03 10.13
CA ALA A 41 1.96 -1.27 11.03
C ALA A 41 0.95 -2.26 10.42
N ILE A 42 0.57 -2.07 9.15
CA ILE A 42 -0.34 -2.97 8.43
C ILE A 42 0.29 -4.35 8.28
N TYR A 43 1.55 -4.44 7.84
CA TYR A 43 2.25 -5.71 7.67
C TYR A 43 2.33 -6.49 8.99
N THR A 44 2.79 -5.84 10.08
CA THR A 44 2.90 -6.47 11.39
C THR A 44 1.54 -6.97 11.90
N THR A 45 0.49 -6.15 11.75
CA THR A 45 -0.86 -6.51 12.18
C THR A 45 -1.42 -7.67 11.34
N SER A 46 -1.24 -7.66 10.03
CA SER A 46 -1.66 -8.75 9.13
C SER A 46 -1.00 -10.07 9.53
N MET A 47 0.30 -10.06 9.79
CA MET A 47 1.02 -11.25 10.20
C MET A 47 0.65 -11.71 11.61
N ALA A 48 0.35 -10.78 12.53
CA ALA A 48 -0.15 -11.12 13.86
C ALA A 48 -1.53 -11.81 13.78
N MET A 49 -2.42 -11.30 12.94
CA MET A 49 -3.73 -11.92 12.69
C MET A 49 -3.59 -13.29 12.02
N TYR A 50 -2.73 -13.41 11.02
CA TYR A 50 -2.48 -14.67 10.33
C TYR A 50 -1.95 -15.74 11.29
N ARG A 51 -0.88 -15.47 12.05
CA ARG A 51 -0.33 -16.41 13.05
C ARG A 51 -1.34 -16.76 14.15
N PHE A 52 -2.19 -15.81 14.54
CA PHE A 52 -3.28 -16.08 15.49
C PHE A 52 -4.32 -17.02 14.88
N SER A 53 -4.75 -16.81 13.65
CA SER A 53 -5.73 -17.64 12.96
C SER A 53 -5.22 -19.06 12.75
N GLN A 54 -3.97 -19.23 12.32
CA GLN A 54 -3.34 -20.54 12.18
C GLN A 54 -3.37 -21.31 13.52
N LYS A 55 -2.93 -20.65 14.60
CA LYS A 55 -2.80 -21.30 15.91
C LYS A 55 -4.15 -21.57 16.58
N SER A 56 -5.13 -20.66 16.42
CA SER A 56 -6.40 -20.72 17.19
C SER A 56 -7.50 -21.44 16.44
N ILE A 57 -7.48 -21.44 15.10
CA ILE A 57 -8.54 -21.95 14.25
C ILE A 57 -8.02 -23.08 13.34
N GLY A 58 -6.69 -23.23 13.21
CA GLY A 58 -6.08 -24.24 12.35
C GLY A 58 -6.27 -23.94 10.84
N ILE A 59 -6.38 -22.67 10.46
CA ILE A 59 -6.53 -22.29 9.04
C ILE A 59 -5.20 -22.45 8.34
N GLU A 60 -5.19 -23.28 7.30
CA GLU A 60 -4.10 -23.40 6.34
C GLU A 60 -4.61 -22.97 4.96
N PRO A 61 -4.26 -21.77 4.47
CA PRO A 61 -4.74 -21.29 3.19
C PRO A 61 -4.09 -22.09 2.04
N ILE A 62 -4.88 -22.42 1.02
CA ILE A 62 -4.38 -23.03 -0.22
C ILE A 62 -3.80 -21.95 -1.14
N TYR A 63 -4.37 -20.75 -1.08
CA TYR A 63 -3.92 -19.57 -1.81
C TYR A 63 -3.90 -18.37 -0.89
N VAL A 64 -2.95 -17.48 -1.14
CA VAL A 64 -2.85 -16.18 -0.46
C VAL A 64 -2.73 -15.08 -1.51
N ALA A 65 -3.30 -13.93 -1.23
CA ALA A 65 -3.22 -12.76 -2.08
C ALA A 65 -3.13 -11.50 -1.22
N GLY A 66 -2.57 -10.45 -1.79
CA GLY A 66 -2.43 -9.18 -1.10
C GLY A 66 -2.59 -8.00 -2.04
N HIS A 67 -3.26 -6.95 -1.58
CA HIS A 67 -3.41 -5.70 -2.31
C HIS A 67 -2.29 -4.74 -1.92
N SER A 68 -1.49 -4.26 -2.90
CA SER A 68 -0.38 -3.33 -2.69
C SER A 68 0.61 -3.84 -1.61
N LEU A 69 0.65 -3.22 -0.45
CA LEU A 69 1.46 -3.67 0.69
C LEU A 69 1.12 -5.10 1.14
N GLY A 70 -0.14 -5.49 1.04
CA GLY A 70 -0.62 -6.83 1.43
C GLY A 70 0.09 -7.98 0.71
N GLU A 71 0.68 -7.72 -0.46
CA GLU A 71 1.48 -8.70 -1.20
C GLU A 71 2.67 -9.23 -0.38
N TYR A 72 3.34 -8.37 0.38
CA TYR A 72 4.44 -8.80 1.27
C TYR A 72 3.95 -9.69 2.41
N ALA A 73 2.76 -9.42 2.94
CA ALA A 73 2.14 -10.31 3.94
C ALA A 73 1.73 -11.65 3.31
N ALA A 74 1.23 -11.64 2.07
CA ALA A 74 0.91 -12.86 1.33
C ALA A 74 2.17 -13.69 1.05
N LEU A 75 3.26 -13.08 0.56
CA LEU A 75 4.55 -13.76 0.35
C LEU A 75 5.09 -14.37 1.65
N THR A 76 4.97 -13.65 2.76
CA THR A 76 5.39 -14.18 4.08
C THR A 76 4.49 -15.33 4.55
N ALA A 77 3.18 -15.23 4.34
CA ALA A 77 2.24 -16.29 4.69
C ALA A 77 2.45 -17.55 3.84
N ALA A 78 2.85 -17.38 2.57
CA ALA A 78 3.23 -18.48 1.67
C ALA A 78 4.59 -19.11 2.03
N GLY A 79 5.40 -18.46 2.88
CA GLY A 79 6.76 -18.90 3.19
C GLY A 79 7.82 -18.48 2.16
N ALA A 80 7.44 -17.67 1.16
CA ALA A 80 8.36 -17.18 0.13
C ALA A 80 9.43 -16.23 0.69
N ILE A 81 9.11 -15.46 1.74
CA ILE A 81 10.07 -14.62 2.48
C ILE A 81 9.92 -14.81 3.98
N ALA A 82 11.01 -14.67 4.72
CA ALA A 82 10.97 -14.68 6.17
C ALA A 82 10.30 -13.41 6.71
N PHE A 83 9.56 -13.51 7.82
CA PHE A 83 8.89 -12.35 8.44
C PHE A 83 9.84 -11.17 8.71
N ARG A 84 11.05 -11.45 9.21
CA ARG A 84 12.07 -10.43 9.51
C ARG A 84 12.54 -9.70 8.25
N ASP A 85 12.66 -10.40 7.15
CA ASP A 85 13.08 -9.82 5.87
C ASP A 85 11.93 -9.04 5.22
N GLY A 86 10.72 -9.58 5.29
CA GLY A 86 9.51 -8.84 4.89
C GLY A 86 9.35 -7.51 5.64
N LEU A 87 9.65 -7.46 6.95
CA LEU A 87 9.65 -6.21 7.72
C LEU A 87 10.64 -5.18 7.18
N LYS A 88 11.87 -5.60 6.85
CA LYS A 88 12.90 -4.70 6.30
C LYS A 88 12.50 -4.19 4.91
N LEU A 89 11.99 -5.08 4.05
CA LEU A 89 11.51 -4.73 2.71
C LEU A 89 10.35 -3.73 2.77
N VAL A 90 9.36 -3.98 3.63
CA VAL A 90 8.21 -3.11 3.82
C VAL A 90 8.63 -1.76 4.43
N ARG A 91 9.61 -1.75 5.35
CA ARG A 91 10.17 -0.50 5.87
C ARG A 91 10.85 0.32 4.78
N ALA A 92 11.73 -0.30 3.99
CA ALA A 92 12.41 0.36 2.88
C ALA A 92 11.41 0.89 1.84
N ARG A 93 10.41 0.06 1.47
CA ARG A 93 9.31 0.48 0.58
C ARG A 93 8.60 1.73 1.08
N GLY A 94 8.22 1.72 2.35
CA GLY A 94 7.54 2.87 2.98
C GLY A 94 8.39 4.13 2.97
N GLN A 95 9.69 4.01 3.26
CA GLN A 95 10.62 5.13 3.25
C GLN A 95 10.81 5.70 1.84
N TYR A 96 11.06 4.86 0.82
CA TYR A 96 11.24 5.32 -0.56
C TYR A 96 9.98 5.97 -1.13
N MET A 97 8.81 5.43 -0.81
CA MET A 97 7.53 6.02 -1.19
C MET A 97 7.30 7.36 -0.47
N GLN A 98 7.65 7.47 0.82
CA GLN A 98 7.55 8.72 1.58
C GLN A 98 8.47 9.80 1.01
N GLU A 99 9.72 9.46 0.66
CA GLU A 99 10.65 10.37 0.00
C GLU A 99 10.10 10.90 -1.34
N ALA A 100 9.48 10.02 -2.14
CA ALA A 100 8.86 10.41 -3.40
C ALA A 100 7.69 11.40 -3.19
N VAL A 101 6.87 11.18 -2.17
CA VAL A 101 5.75 12.08 -1.79
C VAL A 101 6.26 13.45 -1.34
N GLU A 102 7.33 13.48 -0.55
CA GLU A 102 7.92 14.75 -0.07
C GLU A 102 8.52 15.58 -1.22
N LYS A 103 9.03 14.92 -2.26
CA LYS A 103 9.51 15.60 -3.47
C LYS A 103 8.40 16.12 -4.36
N LYS A 104 7.33 15.34 -4.50
CA LYS A 104 6.23 15.66 -5.41
C LYS A 104 4.92 15.10 -4.85
N GLY A 105 4.14 15.99 -4.28
CA GLY A 105 2.79 15.67 -3.81
C GLY A 105 1.87 15.27 -4.97
N GLY A 106 0.68 14.78 -4.63
CA GLY A 106 -0.35 14.39 -5.58
C GLY A 106 -1.62 13.98 -4.85
N LEU A 107 -2.59 13.49 -5.59
CA LEU A 107 -3.85 13.01 -5.05
C LEU A 107 -4.19 11.60 -5.56
N MET A 108 -5.08 10.97 -4.82
CA MET A 108 -5.77 9.74 -5.23
C MET A 108 -7.27 9.89 -5.00
N LYS A 109 -8.07 9.43 -5.96
CA LYS A 109 -9.53 9.39 -5.83
C LYS A 109 -10.06 8.01 -6.22
N CYS A 110 -11.00 7.51 -5.43
CA CYS A 110 -11.75 6.31 -5.76
C CYS A 110 -12.96 6.68 -6.63
N ILE A 111 -13.09 6.02 -7.76
CA ILE A 111 -14.19 6.16 -8.72
C ILE A 111 -15.08 4.92 -8.61
N ILE A 112 -16.36 5.12 -8.32
CA ILE A 112 -17.32 4.04 -8.12
C ILE A 112 -18.51 4.24 -9.05
N GLY A 113 -18.88 3.21 -9.80
CA GLY A 113 -20.05 3.22 -10.68
C GLY A 113 -19.73 3.46 -12.15
N LEU A 114 -18.44 3.49 -12.53
CA LEU A 114 -18.00 3.45 -13.93
C LEU A 114 -17.12 2.23 -14.16
N GLU A 115 -17.19 1.67 -15.35
CA GLU A 115 -16.28 0.62 -15.79
C GLU A 115 -14.83 1.15 -15.88
N ALA A 116 -13.87 0.30 -15.56
CA ALA A 116 -12.46 0.68 -15.50
C ALA A 116 -11.95 1.24 -16.84
N GLU A 117 -12.38 0.67 -17.97
CA GLU A 117 -12.02 1.13 -19.32
C GLU A 117 -12.45 2.58 -19.56
N ASN A 118 -13.65 2.96 -19.12
CA ASN A 118 -14.14 4.35 -19.24
C ASN A 118 -13.27 5.31 -18.41
N VAL A 119 -12.86 4.89 -17.20
CA VAL A 119 -11.98 5.70 -16.34
C VAL A 119 -10.59 5.84 -16.95
N GLU A 120 -10.06 4.78 -17.57
CA GLU A 120 -8.79 4.83 -18.31
C GLU A 120 -8.83 5.82 -19.47
N ASP A 121 -9.90 5.80 -20.27
CA ASP A 121 -10.02 6.68 -21.42
C ASP A 121 -10.13 8.16 -21.00
N ILE A 122 -10.79 8.42 -19.88
CA ILE A 122 -10.81 9.76 -19.30
C ILE A 122 -9.40 10.14 -18.80
N CYS A 123 -8.67 9.25 -18.13
CA CYS A 123 -7.28 9.52 -17.72
C CYS A 123 -6.41 9.86 -18.94
N LYS A 124 -6.44 9.06 -20.02
CA LYS A 124 -5.69 9.30 -21.27
C LYS A 124 -5.98 10.68 -21.87
N LYS A 125 -7.24 11.13 -21.83
CA LYS A 125 -7.63 12.46 -22.32
C LYS A 125 -6.89 13.59 -21.58
N TYR A 126 -6.65 13.42 -20.27
CA TYR A 126 -5.97 14.41 -19.42
C TYR A 126 -4.46 14.18 -19.27
N GLU A 127 -3.91 13.13 -19.85
CA GLU A 127 -2.48 12.83 -19.76
C GLU A 127 -1.59 13.78 -20.59
N GLN A 128 -2.17 14.52 -21.55
CA GLN A 128 -1.44 15.46 -22.39
C GLN A 128 -0.85 16.63 -21.59
N GLY A 129 0.36 17.07 -21.96
CA GLY A 129 1.08 18.17 -21.32
C GLY A 129 1.92 17.72 -20.11
N THR A 130 2.19 18.62 -19.16
CA THR A 130 2.96 18.35 -17.97
C THR A 130 2.12 17.67 -16.89
N GLY A 131 2.72 16.77 -16.13
CA GLY A 131 2.05 15.98 -15.08
C GLY A 131 1.47 14.68 -15.61
N SER A 132 1.04 13.80 -14.70
CA SER A 132 0.49 12.49 -15.02
C SER A 132 -0.77 12.21 -14.21
N VAL A 133 -1.71 11.47 -14.78
CA VAL A 133 -2.85 10.85 -14.09
C VAL A 133 -3.11 9.48 -14.72
N ASN A 134 -3.30 8.47 -13.90
CA ASN A 134 -3.56 7.11 -14.36
C ASN A 134 -4.51 6.38 -13.42
N VAL A 135 -5.11 5.30 -13.91
CA VAL A 135 -5.76 4.32 -13.03
C VAL A 135 -4.65 3.57 -12.30
N SER A 136 -4.65 3.67 -10.98
CA SER A 136 -3.65 3.07 -10.10
C SER A 136 -4.10 1.72 -9.53
N ASN A 137 -5.40 1.51 -9.37
CA ASN A 137 -5.96 0.29 -8.81
C ASN A 137 -7.26 -0.09 -9.52
N TYR A 138 -7.37 -1.35 -9.88
CA TYR A 138 -8.56 -1.99 -10.43
C TYR A 138 -9.16 -2.88 -9.34
N ASN A 139 -9.99 -2.29 -8.47
CA ASN A 139 -10.52 -3.00 -7.29
C ASN A 139 -11.68 -3.93 -7.65
N SER A 140 -12.50 -3.54 -8.62
CA SER A 140 -13.56 -4.35 -9.21
C SER A 140 -13.92 -3.78 -10.60
N PRO A 141 -14.76 -4.45 -11.42
CA PRO A 141 -15.19 -3.91 -12.71
C PRO A 141 -15.77 -2.48 -12.65
N MET A 142 -16.41 -2.12 -11.53
CA MET A 142 -17.08 -0.83 -11.32
C MET A 142 -16.42 0.02 -10.23
N GLN A 143 -15.19 -0.31 -9.82
CA GLN A 143 -14.46 0.46 -8.82
C GLN A 143 -12.98 0.53 -9.17
N SER A 144 -12.52 1.73 -9.46
CA SER A 144 -11.13 2.04 -9.76
C SER A 144 -10.59 3.14 -8.83
N VAL A 145 -9.28 3.23 -8.71
CA VAL A 145 -8.62 4.37 -8.08
C VAL A 145 -7.78 5.07 -9.12
N ILE A 146 -7.88 6.39 -9.19
CA ILE A 146 -7.01 7.25 -10.01
C ILE A 146 -5.97 7.93 -9.14
N SER A 147 -4.77 8.11 -9.69
CA SER A 147 -3.62 8.66 -8.98
C SER A 147 -2.79 9.55 -9.89
N GLY A 148 -2.19 10.61 -9.35
CA GLY A 148 -1.32 11.47 -10.13
C GLY A 148 -1.23 12.90 -9.63
N ASP A 149 -1.00 13.82 -10.58
CA ASP A 149 -1.01 15.26 -10.34
C ASP A 149 -2.36 15.73 -9.83
N SER A 150 -2.36 16.53 -8.77
CA SER A 150 -3.59 16.94 -8.07
C SER A 150 -4.61 17.58 -9.00
N ASN A 151 -4.17 18.50 -9.89
CA ASN A 151 -5.08 19.18 -10.81
C ASN A 151 -5.69 18.20 -11.82
N LYS A 152 -4.89 17.25 -12.33
CA LYS A 152 -5.36 16.26 -13.29
C LYS A 152 -6.31 15.25 -12.65
N VAL A 153 -5.99 14.78 -11.45
CA VAL A 153 -6.88 13.90 -10.67
C VAL A 153 -8.23 14.58 -10.39
N ASP A 154 -8.21 15.89 -10.11
CA ASP A 154 -9.45 16.67 -9.92
C ASP A 154 -10.27 16.79 -11.21
N LEU A 155 -9.62 17.02 -12.36
CA LEU A 155 -10.30 17.12 -13.65
C LEU A 155 -10.92 15.78 -14.03
N VAL A 156 -10.18 14.68 -13.92
CA VAL A 156 -10.69 13.33 -14.19
C VAL A 156 -11.84 12.99 -13.25
N GLY A 157 -11.69 13.29 -11.93
CA GLY A 157 -12.75 13.06 -10.95
C GLY A 157 -14.04 13.79 -11.30
N LYS A 158 -13.97 15.08 -11.67
CA LYS A 158 -15.13 15.87 -12.10
C LYS A 158 -15.81 15.32 -13.35
N GLU A 159 -15.03 14.86 -14.34
CA GLU A 159 -15.61 14.25 -15.54
C GLU A 159 -16.32 12.93 -15.20
N CYS A 160 -15.73 12.11 -14.33
CA CYS A 160 -16.36 10.88 -13.83
C CYS A 160 -17.68 11.19 -13.08
N GLU A 161 -17.70 12.22 -12.23
CA GLU A 161 -18.94 12.67 -11.55
C GLU A 161 -20.00 13.11 -12.55
N GLY A 162 -19.61 13.83 -13.62
CA GLY A 162 -20.50 14.24 -14.70
C GLY A 162 -21.14 13.06 -15.45
N LEU A 163 -20.50 11.88 -15.43
CA LEU A 163 -21.00 10.62 -15.99
C LEU A 163 -21.78 9.77 -14.97
N GLY A 164 -22.01 10.29 -13.76
CA GLY A 164 -22.80 9.65 -12.72
C GLY A 164 -22.00 8.79 -11.72
N ALA A 165 -20.67 8.80 -11.77
CA ALA A 165 -19.86 8.12 -10.78
C ALA A 165 -19.90 8.80 -9.42
N LYS A 166 -19.78 8.02 -8.35
CA LYS A 166 -19.42 8.51 -7.03
C LYS A 166 -17.90 8.62 -6.94
N VAL A 167 -17.40 9.82 -6.67
CA VAL A 167 -15.96 10.09 -6.50
C VAL A 167 -15.65 10.39 -5.06
N ILE A 168 -14.64 9.70 -4.50
CA ILE A 168 -14.21 9.84 -3.11
C ILE A 168 -12.71 10.15 -3.09
N GLU A 169 -12.35 11.31 -2.56
CA GLU A 169 -10.95 11.64 -2.28
C GLU A 169 -10.42 10.75 -1.16
N LEU A 170 -9.24 10.16 -1.37
CA LEU A 170 -8.59 9.36 -0.35
C LEU A 170 -7.79 10.27 0.60
N GLU A 171 -7.75 9.92 1.88
CA GLU A 171 -7.01 10.69 2.92
C GLU A 171 -5.47 10.64 2.74
N VAL A 172 -4.99 10.24 1.57
CA VAL A 172 -3.56 10.17 1.22
C VAL A 172 -3.22 11.25 0.21
N LYS A 173 -2.41 12.23 0.61
CA LYS A 173 -1.92 13.29 -0.29
C LYS A 173 -0.67 12.84 -1.04
N ALA A 174 -0.81 11.76 -1.78
CA ALA A 174 0.30 11.08 -2.42
C ALA A 174 -0.14 10.44 -3.75
N PRO A 175 0.68 10.51 -4.82
CA PRO A 175 0.38 9.90 -6.10
C PRO A 175 0.87 8.45 -6.16
N PHE A 176 0.43 7.58 -5.22
CA PHE A 176 0.85 6.19 -5.18
C PHE A 176 0.43 5.44 -6.44
N HIS A 177 1.24 4.46 -6.85
CA HIS A 177 1.01 3.63 -8.04
C HIS A 177 0.87 4.46 -9.34
N SER A 178 1.57 5.60 -9.41
CA SER A 178 1.69 6.44 -10.58
C SER A 178 3.16 6.51 -11.03
N PRO A 179 3.47 7.09 -12.22
CA PRO A 179 4.85 7.31 -12.65
C PRO A 179 5.72 8.10 -11.66
N TYR A 180 5.12 8.84 -10.74
CA TYR A 180 5.85 9.54 -9.67
C TYR A 180 6.51 8.62 -8.65
N MET A 181 6.15 7.33 -8.64
CA MET A 181 6.77 6.30 -7.78
C MET A 181 7.93 5.56 -8.46
N GLN A 182 8.33 5.95 -9.68
CA GLN A 182 9.39 5.27 -10.44
C GLN A 182 10.71 5.20 -9.66
N GLU A 183 11.18 6.32 -9.10
CA GLU A 183 12.41 6.36 -8.29
C GLU A 183 12.32 5.46 -7.06
N ALA A 184 11.17 5.45 -6.40
CA ALA A 184 10.93 4.57 -5.24
C ALA A 184 10.96 3.09 -5.64
N SER A 185 10.40 2.75 -6.80
CA SER A 185 10.42 1.40 -7.36
C SER A 185 11.85 0.92 -7.65
N GLU A 186 12.64 1.75 -8.32
CA GLU A 186 14.05 1.43 -8.66
C GLU A 186 14.91 1.23 -7.40
N LYS A 187 14.77 2.11 -6.41
CA LYS A 187 15.45 1.96 -5.12
C LYS A 187 15.06 0.66 -4.41
N LEU A 188 13.76 0.33 -4.44
CA LEU A 188 13.27 -0.89 -3.81
C LEU A 188 13.76 -2.15 -4.54
N MET A 189 13.76 -2.15 -5.87
CA MET A 189 14.31 -3.27 -6.66
C MET A 189 15.76 -3.54 -6.30
N ASN A 190 16.61 -2.51 -6.28
CA ASN A 190 18.01 -2.64 -5.88
C ASN A 190 18.15 -3.17 -4.44
N PHE A 191 17.30 -2.69 -3.52
CA PHE A 191 17.31 -3.16 -2.13
C PHE A 191 16.88 -4.63 -2.01
N MET A 192 15.97 -5.09 -2.89
CA MET A 192 15.50 -6.49 -2.89
C MET A 192 16.54 -7.48 -3.38
N GLU A 193 17.59 -7.07 -4.10
CA GLU A 193 18.67 -7.96 -4.57
C GLU A 193 19.43 -8.65 -3.43
N ASP A 194 19.44 -8.05 -2.23
CA ASP A 194 20.07 -8.61 -1.04
C ASP A 194 19.21 -9.68 -0.32
N TYR A 195 18.02 -9.98 -0.85
CA TYR A 195 17.06 -10.89 -0.23
C TYR A 195 16.75 -12.09 -1.12
N SER A 196 16.60 -13.25 -0.49
CA SER A 196 16.22 -14.48 -1.19
C SER A 196 14.73 -14.74 -1.03
N PHE A 197 14.11 -15.11 -2.14
CA PHE A 197 12.71 -15.56 -2.19
C PHE A 197 12.72 -17.05 -2.53
N SER A 198 11.89 -17.81 -1.79
CA SER A 198 11.66 -19.24 -2.06
C SER A 198 10.44 -19.43 -2.94
N ASP A 199 10.45 -20.51 -3.74
CA ASP A 199 9.29 -20.95 -4.53
C ASP A 199 8.20 -21.56 -3.65
#